data_d6371392954056765eb9cceaaf41c406
#
_entry.id   d6371392954056765eb9cceaaf41c406
#
_cell.length_a   1.000
_cell.length_b   1.000
_cell.length_c   1.000
_cell.angle_alpha   90.00
_cell.angle_beta   90.00
_cell.angle_gamma   90.00
#
_symmetry.space_group_name_H-M   'P 1'
#
loop_
_entity.id
_entity.type
_entity.pdbx_description
1 polymer ?
#
loop_
_entity_poly.entity_id
_entity_poly.type
_entity_poly.pdbx_seq_one_letter_code
_entity_poly.pdbx_strand_id
1 'polypeptide(L)'
;MIEAAKIWNEPNNKSHWDPNLDPEWDLFAQMTRLAGQAIAAENGTLTRVLGGMSPIDPSFIRRLEERGALEHVDVVAVHGFPLDWNLWAIDEWPVKIAEIRAVTVKPVWVTEVGVSSFGSEEVQAWGVEKTARLLIGQAPRIHWYSLYDLPHAWEATTRHKEAEGSSYYRHFHMGLLREDGAPKPALEAYAPFAEQMGLCQW
;
A
#
# COMPACT_ATOMS: atom_id res chain seq x y z
N MET A 1 -14.48 14.81 2.91
CA MET A 1 -14.88 14.58 1.49
C MET A 1 -14.08 13.38 0.99
N ILE A 2 -14.69 12.44 0.26
CA ILE A 2 -13.99 11.31 -0.36
C ILE A 2 -13.45 11.77 -1.72
N GLU A 3 -12.15 11.58 -1.96
CA GLU A 3 -11.48 12.00 -3.20
C GLU A 3 -11.15 10.83 -4.14
N ALA A 4 -10.99 9.65 -3.57
CA ALA A 4 -10.60 8.45 -4.30
C ALA A 4 -11.26 7.20 -3.73
N ALA A 5 -11.51 6.23 -4.58
CA ALA A 5 -12.01 4.90 -4.21
C ALA A 5 -11.01 3.83 -4.67
N LYS A 6 -10.49 3.05 -3.73
CA LYS A 6 -9.61 1.93 -4.00
C LYS A 6 -10.44 0.68 -4.31
N ILE A 7 -10.24 0.10 -5.49
CA ILE A 7 -10.89 -1.12 -5.95
C ILE A 7 -10.05 -2.31 -5.49
N TRP A 8 -10.54 -3.02 -4.47
CA TRP A 8 -9.87 -4.15 -3.82
C TRP A 8 -8.61 -3.78 -3.04
N ASN A 9 -7.98 -4.81 -2.44
CA ASN A 9 -6.71 -4.72 -1.70
C ASN A 9 -5.82 -5.90 -2.06
N GLU A 10 -4.55 -5.64 -2.36
CA GLU A 10 -3.50 -6.62 -2.67
C GLU A 10 -3.97 -7.79 -3.56
N PRO A 11 -4.54 -7.50 -4.75
CA PRO A 11 -5.19 -8.54 -5.55
C PRO A 11 -4.26 -9.68 -5.95
N ASN A 12 -2.98 -9.43 -6.11
CA ASN A 12 -1.98 -10.43 -6.47
C ASN A 12 -1.37 -11.16 -5.25
N ASN A 13 -1.85 -10.86 -4.05
CA ASN A 13 -1.55 -11.63 -2.84
C ASN A 13 -2.56 -12.78 -2.69
N LYS A 14 -2.05 -14.00 -2.53
CA LYS A 14 -2.86 -15.22 -2.44
C LYS A 14 -3.86 -15.24 -1.27
N SER A 15 -3.63 -14.44 -0.22
CA SER A 15 -4.55 -14.31 0.91
C SER A 15 -5.76 -13.43 0.58
N HIS A 16 -5.69 -12.61 -0.49
CA HIS A 16 -6.73 -11.64 -0.86
C HIS A 16 -7.49 -12.00 -2.13
N TRP A 17 -6.88 -12.82 -3.00
CA TRP A 17 -7.50 -13.36 -4.22
C TRP A 17 -6.94 -14.75 -4.51
N ASP A 18 -7.82 -15.72 -4.72
CA ASP A 18 -7.39 -17.10 -4.96
C ASP A 18 -7.03 -17.31 -6.45
N PRO A 19 -5.73 -17.42 -6.77
CA PRO A 19 -5.30 -17.64 -8.15
C PRO A 19 -5.70 -19.01 -8.71
N ASN A 20 -6.11 -19.97 -7.87
CA ASN A 20 -6.61 -21.25 -8.35
C ASN A 20 -8.03 -21.14 -8.92
N LEU A 21 -8.81 -20.16 -8.45
CA LEU A 21 -10.15 -19.86 -8.96
C LEU A 21 -10.13 -18.90 -10.16
N ASP A 22 -9.06 -18.14 -10.31
CA ASP A 22 -8.91 -17.14 -11.39
C ASP A 22 -7.46 -17.10 -11.89
N PRO A 23 -6.94 -18.19 -12.47
CA PRO A 23 -5.53 -18.31 -12.86
C PRO A 23 -5.11 -17.31 -13.95
N GLU A 24 -6.05 -16.88 -14.77
CA GLU A 24 -5.84 -15.94 -15.86
C GLU A 24 -6.22 -14.49 -15.49
N TRP A 25 -6.74 -14.25 -14.28
CA TRP A 25 -7.17 -12.92 -13.81
C TRP A 25 -8.39 -12.34 -14.56
N ASP A 26 -9.18 -13.17 -15.22
CA ASP A 26 -10.34 -12.73 -15.99
C ASP A 26 -11.47 -12.22 -15.10
N LEU A 27 -11.73 -12.92 -13.98
CA LEU A 27 -12.75 -12.53 -13.01
C LEU A 27 -12.36 -11.24 -12.30
N PHE A 28 -11.08 -11.12 -11.88
CA PHE A 28 -10.58 -9.91 -11.25
C PHE A 28 -10.64 -8.71 -12.21
N ALA A 29 -10.24 -8.89 -13.47
CA ALA A 29 -10.33 -7.87 -14.49
C ALA A 29 -11.79 -7.45 -14.76
N GLN A 30 -12.72 -8.40 -14.82
CA GLN A 30 -14.15 -8.11 -14.95
C GLN A 30 -14.69 -7.31 -13.76
N MET A 31 -14.37 -7.74 -12.55
CA MET A 31 -14.75 -7.05 -11.32
C MET A 31 -14.20 -5.61 -11.30
N THR A 32 -12.92 -5.42 -11.66
CA THR A 32 -12.29 -4.09 -11.75
C THR A 32 -13.02 -3.18 -12.73
N ARG A 33 -13.35 -3.67 -13.93
CA ARG A 33 -14.11 -2.90 -14.92
C ARG A 33 -15.49 -2.48 -14.39
N LEU A 34 -16.25 -3.44 -13.85
CA LEU A 34 -17.60 -3.17 -13.32
C LEU A 34 -17.55 -2.18 -12.15
N ALA A 35 -16.62 -2.34 -11.24
CA ALA A 35 -16.44 -1.43 -10.11
C ALA A 35 -16.04 -0.02 -10.59
N GLY A 36 -15.10 0.08 -11.52
CA GLY A 36 -14.67 1.36 -12.07
C GLY A 36 -15.81 2.09 -12.81
N GLN A 37 -16.63 1.36 -13.58
CA GLN A 37 -17.83 1.89 -14.23
C GLN A 37 -18.87 2.37 -13.22
N ALA A 38 -19.14 1.58 -12.18
CA ALA A 38 -20.12 1.93 -11.15
C ALA A 38 -19.68 3.19 -10.36
N ILE A 39 -18.39 3.28 -9.99
CA ILE A 39 -17.85 4.48 -9.33
C ILE A 39 -17.99 5.71 -10.22
N ALA A 40 -17.66 5.60 -11.50
CA ALA A 40 -17.78 6.70 -12.45
C ALA A 40 -19.24 7.14 -12.68
N ALA A 41 -20.18 6.20 -12.67
CA ALA A 41 -21.60 6.49 -12.81
C ALA A 41 -22.17 7.19 -11.58
N GLU A 42 -21.73 6.81 -10.38
CA GLU A 42 -22.18 7.42 -9.13
C GLU A 42 -21.54 8.81 -8.91
N ASN A 43 -20.23 8.91 -9.11
CA ASN A 43 -19.49 10.17 -9.01
C ASN A 43 -18.25 10.16 -9.90
N GLY A 44 -18.36 10.75 -11.08
CA GLY A 44 -17.28 10.82 -12.07
C GLY A 44 -16.05 11.64 -11.63
N THR A 45 -16.11 12.34 -10.50
CA THR A 45 -14.97 13.11 -9.96
C THR A 45 -14.07 12.28 -9.03
N LEU A 46 -14.53 11.09 -8.60
CA LEU A 46 -13.70 10.21 -7.76
C LEU A 46 -12.58 9.56 -8.57
N THR A 47 -11.38 9.67 -8.04
CA THR A 47 -10.22 8.93 -8.57
C THR A 47 -10.39 7.43 -8.29
N ARG A 48 -10.37 6.62 -9.35
CA ARG A 48 -10.48 5.15 -9.26
C ARG A 48 -9.09 4.56 -9.16
N VAL A 49 -8.79 3.95 -8.04
CA VAL A 49 -7.46 3.41 -7.73
C VAL A 49 -7.51 1.89 -7.79
N LEU A 50 -6.69 1.28 -8.65
CA LEU A 50 -6.47 -0.17 -8.61
C LEU A 50 -5.83 -0.52 -7.27
N GLY A 51 -6.37 -1.50 -6.55
CA GLY A 51 -5.89 -1.89 -5.22
C GLY A 51 -4.39 -2.12 -5.17
N GLY A 52 -3.74 -1.65 -4.12
CA GLY A 52 -2.29 -1.71 -3.97
C GLY A 52 -1.78 -3.14 -4.11
N MET A 53 -0.91 -3.37 -5.10
CA MET A 53 -0.36 -4.71 -5.31
C MET A 53 0.78 -5.02 -4.34
N SER A 54 0.79 -6.24 -3.84
CA SER A 54 1.85 -6.80 -3.01
C SER A 54 1.97 -8.32 -3.28
N PRO A 55 3.12 -8.80 -3.76
CA PRO A 55 4.35 -8.06 -4.10
C PRO A 55 4.16 -7.10 -5.29
N ILE A 56 5.08 -6.14 -5.43
CA ILE A 56 5.14 -5.27 -6.62
C ILE A 56 5.51 -6.13 -7.83
N ASP A 57 4.57 -6.27 -8.78
CA ASP A 57 4.69 -7.18 -9.92
C ASP A 57 4.24 -6.49 -11.23
N PRO A 58 5.19 -6.06 -12.08
CA PRO A 58 4.86 -5.48 -13.39
C PRO A 58 4.09 -6.43 -14.31
N SER A 59 4.27 -7.75 -14.15
CA SER A 59 3.59 -8.73 -15.02
C SER A 59 2.10 -8.80 -14.71
N PHE A 60 1.71 -8.59 -13.45
CA PHE A 60 0.32 -8.49 -13.05
C PHE A 60 -0.39 -7.30 -13.73
N ILE A 61 0.27 -6.14 -13.79
CA ILE A 61 -0.28 -4.96 -14.48
C ILE A 61 -0.47 -5.22 -15.97
N ARG A 62 0.50 -5.86 -16.66
CA ARG A 62 0.35 -6.21 -18.08
C ARG A 62 -0.84 -7.12 -18.33
N ARG A 63 -1.04 -8.14 -17.49
CA ARG A 63 -2.20 -9.05 -17.60
C ARG A 63 -3.54 -8.32 -17.45
N LEU A 64 -3.62 -7.33 -16.57
CA LEU A 64 -4.83 -6.53 -16.40
C LEU A 64 -5.04 -5.56 -17.57
N GLU A 65 -3.97 -4.99 -18.12
CA GLU A 65 -4.04 -4.15 -19.34
C GLU A 65 -4.56 -4.96 -20.53
N GLU A 66 -4.00 -6.15 -20.78
CA GLU A 66 -4.44 -7.06 -21.85
C GLU A 66 -5.92 -7.43 -21.77
N ARG A 67 -6.50 -7.36 -20.57
CA ARG A 67 -7.92 -7.64 -20.28
C ARG A 67 -8.80 -6.38 -20.23
N GLY A 68 -8.23 -5.21 -20.58
CA GLY A 68 -8.93 -3.93 -20.60
C GLY A 68 -9.37 -3.42 -19.21
N ALA A 69 -8.85 -4.00 -18.12
CA ALA A 69 -9.23 -3.59 -16.77
C ALA A 69 -8.74 -2.19 -16.43
N LEU A 70 -7.58 -1.78 -16.95
CA LEU A 70 -6.98 -0.48 -16.66
C LEU A 70 -7.68 0.69 -17.36
N GLU A 71 -8.56 0.46 -18.33
CA GLU A 71 -9.39 1.51 -18.95
C GLU A 71 -10.32 2.18 -17.94
N HIS A 72 -10.71 1.47 -16.88
CA HIS A 72 -11.65 1.92 -15.87
C HIS A 72 -11.03 2.31 -14.53
N VAL A 73 -9.69 2.45 -14.50
CA VAL A 73 -8.96 2.97 -13.35
C VAL A 73 -8.11 4.18 -13.75
N ASP A 74 -7.91 5.08 -12.80
CA ASP A 74 -7.14 6.32 -13.02
C ASP A 74 -5.72 6.18 -12.49
N VAL A 75 -5.51 5.36 -11.48
CA VAL A 75 -4.26 5.20 -10.74
C VAL A 75 -4.00 3.72 -10.47
N VAL A 76 -2.74 3.32 -10.61
CA VAL A 76 -2.23 2.03 -10.14
C VAL A 76 -1.59 2.23 -8.77
N ALA A 77 -1.90 1.37 -7.80
CA ALA A 77 -1.32 1.46 -6.48
C ALA A 77 -0.41 0.27 -6.16
N VAL A 78 0.60 0.54 -5.33
CA VAL A 78 1.55 -0.45 -4.82
C VAL A 78 1.66 -0.37 -3.31
N HIS A 79 1.99 -1.50 -2.68
CA HIS A 79 2.35 -1.61 -1.28
C HIS A 79 3.79 -2.08 -1.12
N GLY A 80 4.46 -1.68 -0.03
CA GLY A 80 5.79 -2.16 0.25
C GLY A 80 6.23 -2.01 1.71
N PHE A 81 6.82 -3.09 2.21
CA PHE A 81 7.29 -3.24 3.59
C PHE A 81 8.67 -3.91 3.59
N PRO A 82 9.71 -3.22 3.06
CA PRO A 82 11.00 -3.86 2.74
C PRO A 82 11.82 -4.33 3.93
N LEU A 83 11.54 -3.85 5.16
CA LEU A 83 12.22 -4.31 6.37
C LEU A 83 11.41 -5.35 7.15
N ASP A 84 10.19 -5.64 6.72
CA ASP A 84 9.27 -6.50 7.46
C ASP A 84 8.97 -7.81 6.74
N TRP A 85 8.26 -7.78 5.63
CA TRP A 85 7.88 -9.01 4.90
C TRP A 85 8.21 -9.00 3.40
N ASN A 86 8.65 -7.89 2.84
CA ASN A 86 9.21 -7.91 1.50
C ASN A 86 10.71 -8.25 1.55
N LEU A 87 11.15 -9.04 0.57
CA LEU A 87 12.53 -9.55 0.50
C LEU A 87 13.51 -8.62 -0.23
N TRP A 88 13.04 -7.46 -0.74
CA TRP A 88 13.89 -6.49 -1.40
C TRP A 88 14.37 -5.39 -0.42
N ALA A 89 15.50 -4.78 -0.72
CA ALA A 89 16.09 -3.76 0.14
C ALA A 89 15.34 -2.41 0.06
N ILE A 90 15.26 -1.67 1.18
CA ILE A 90 14.57 -0.37 1.24
C ILE A 90 15.07 0.61 0.17
N ASP A 91 16.34 0.55 -0.21
CA ASP A 91 16.95 1.38 -1.26
C ASP A 91 16.43 1.06 -2.67
N GLU A 92 15.71 -0.05 -2.87
CA GLU A 92 15.14 -0.44 -4.15
C GLU A 92 13.81 0.27 -4.47
N TRP A 93 13.24 1.06 -3.56
CA TRP A 93 11.99 1.78 -3.81
C TRP A 93 11.94 2.51 -5.16
N PRO A 94 12.96 3.32 -5.56
CA PRO A 94 12.93 3.98 -6.86
C PRO A 94 12.88 3.00 -8.03
N VAL A 95 13.58 1.87 -7.92
CA VAL A 95 13.58 0.80 -8.92
C VAL A 95 12.19 0.17 -9.01
N LYS A 96 11.56 -0.16 -7.89
CA LYS A 96 10.21 -0.75 -7.84
C LYS A 96 9.15 0.16 -8.48
N ILE A 97 9.22 1.46 -8.21
CA ILE A 97 8.33 2.44 -8.87
C ILE A 97 8.62 2.51 -10.37
N ALA A 98 9.90 2.52 -10.77
CA ALA A 98 10.28 2.56 -12.18
C ALA A 98 9.83 1.31 -12.96
N GLU A 99 9.90 0.11 -12.35
CA GLU A 99 9.41 -1.14 -12.94
C GLU A 99 7.92 -1.06 -13.28
N ILE A 100 7.09 -0.47 -12.41
CA ILE A 100 5.66 -0.30 -12.68
C ILE A 100 5.42 0.76 -13.75
N ARG A 101 6.12 1.89 -13.70
CA ARG A 101 6.02 2.95 -14.72
C ARG A 101 6.44 2.47 -16.12
N ALA A 102 7.29 1.47 -16.20
CA ALA A 102 7.69 0.88 -17.48
C ALA A 102 6.56 0.07 -18.16
N VAL A 103 5.50 -0.27 -17.45
CA VAL A 103 4.40 -1.10 -17.96
C VAL A 103 3.03 -0.42 -17.91
N THR A 104 2.92 0.80 -17.42
CA THR A 104 1.69 1.58 -17.43
C THR A 104 1.96 3.07 -17.56
N VAL A 105 1.07 3.79 -18.23
CA VAL A 105 1.08 5.25 -18.29
C VAL A 105 0.30 5.90 -17.14
N LYS A 106 -0.35 5.07 -16.31
CA LYS A 106 -1.13 5.56 -15.17
C LYS A 106 -0.21 6.09 -14.08
N PRO A 107 -0.61 7.13 -13.32
CA PRO A 107 0.09 7.52 -12.10
C PRO A 107 0.22 6.34 -11.14
N VAL A 108 1.36 6.28 -10.42
CA VAL A 108 1.60 5.23 -9.43
C VAL A 108 1.53 5.85 -8.03
N TRP A 109 0.62 5.35 -7.18
CA TRP A 109 0.53 5.72 -5.78
C TRP A 109 1.11 4.62 -4.89
N VAL A 110 1.69 5.00 -3.76
CA VAL A 110 2.04 4.08 -2.69
C VAL A 110 0.94 4.18 -1.63
N THR A 111 0.00 3.23 -1.66
CA THR A 111 -1.19 3.29 -0.80
C THR A 111 -1.02 2.57 0.53
N GLU A 112 0.05 1.80 0.68
CA GLU A 112 0.54 1.33 1.96
C GLU A 112 2.07 1.20 1.92
N VAL A 113 2.71 1.80 2.90
CA VAL A 113 4.13 1.64 3.17
C VAL A 113 4.36 1.76 4.67
N GLY A 114 5.25 0.95 5.19
CA GLY A 114 5.54 0.98 6.62
C GLY A 114 6.83 0.28 6.98
N VAL A 115 7.25 0.54 8.20
CA VAL A 115 8.33 -0.15 8.90
C VAL A 115 7.86 -0.38 10.33
N SER A 116 7.97 -1.61 10.79
CA SER A 116 7.58 -1.98 12.16
C SER A 116 8.59 -1.48 13.18
N SER A 117 8.09 -1.06 14.35
CA SER A 117 8.93 -0.81 15.53
C SER A 117 9.20 -2.07 16.36
N PHE A 118 8.79 -3.24 15.89
CA PHE A 118 9.05 -4.50 16.58
C PHE A 118 10.55 -4.71 16.75
N GLY A 119 11.00 -4.62 17.99
CA GLY A 119 12.43 -4.72 18.36
C GLY A 119 13.17 -3.38 18.47
N SER A 120 12.79 -2.32 17.73
CA SER A 120 13.38 -0.98 17.87
C SER A 120 12.53 0.12 17.21
N GLU A 121 12.17 1.12 18.00
CA GLU A 121 11.50 2.34 17.50
C GLU A 121 12.47 3.22 16.69
N GLU A 122 13.77 3.17 16.97
CA GLU A 122 14.79 3.92 16.23
C GLU A 122 14.94 3.37 14.80
N VAL A 123 14.83 2.04 14.63
CA VAL A 123 14.82 1.43 13.29
C VAL A 123 13.57 1.85 12.52
N GLN A 124 12.41 1.92 13.18
CA GLN A 124 11.20 2.44 12.56
C GLN A 124 11.38 3.90 12.13
N ALA A 125 11.87 4.77 13.00
CA ALA A 125 12.09 6.19 12.70
C ALA A 125 13.06 6.38 11.53
N TRP A 126 14.18 5.65 11.51
CA TRP A 126 15.11 5.64 10.38
C TRP A 126 14.42 5.14 9.09
N GLY A 127 13.64 4.08 9.18
CA GLY A 127 12.92 3.52 8.04
C GLY A 127 11.88 4.48 7.45
N VAL A 128 11.18 5.23 8.30
CA VAL A 128 10.26 6.31 7.90
C VAL A 128 11.00 7.38 7.11
N GLU A 129 12.07 7.93 7.67
CA GLU A 129 12.86 8.98 7.03
C GLU A 129 13.44 8.50 5.70
N LYS A 130 14.04 7.31 5.69
CA LYS A 130 14.65 6.70 4.50
C LYS A 130 13.62 6.49 3.39
N THR A 131 12.48 5.89 3.71
CA THR A 131 11.39 5.63 2.77
C THR A 131 10.82 6.93 2.19
N ALA A 132 10.55 7.91 3.05
CA ALA A 132 10.03 9.19 2.60
C ALA A 132 10.98 9.89 1.61
N ARG A 133 12.28 9.94 1.92
CA ARG A 133 13.30 10.51 1.02
C ARG A 133 13.36 9.82 -0.34
N LEU A 134 13.17 8.49 -0.38
CA LEU A 134 13.22 7.70 -1.62
C LEU A 134 11.96 7.85 -2.46
N LEU A 135 10.80 8.08 -1.83
CA LEU A 135 9.49 8.12 -2.50
C LEU A 135 9.03 9.54 -2.86
N ILE A 136 9.51 10.58 -2.15
CA ILE A 136 9.19 11.98 -2.49
C ILE A 136 9.67 12.28 -3.91
N GLY A 137 8.74 12.84 -4.72
CA GLY A 137 8.97 13.09 -6.14
C GLY A 137 8.85 11.83 -7.03
N GLN A 138 8.77 10.64 -6.43
CA GLN A 138 8.53 9.40 -7.16
C GLN A 138 7.05 9.00 -7.18
N ALA A 139 6.31 9.23 -6.11
CA ALA A 139 4.88 8.93 -6.05
C ALA A 139 4.10 10.17 -5.61
N PRO A 140 3.02 10.56 -6.33
CA PRO A 140 2.23 11.74 -5.96
C PRO A 140 1.42 11.56 -4.68
N ARG A 141 1.19 10.32 -4.23
CA ARG A 141 0.59 10.01 -2.92
C ARG A 141 1.30 8.84 -2.27
N ILE A 142 1.55 9.01 -0.96
CA ILE A 142 2.20 8.02 -0.10
C ILE A 142 1.36 7.95 1.18
N HIS A 143 0.84 6.77 1.51
CA HIS A 143 0.10 6.55 2.75
C HIS A 143 0.92 5.66 3.67
N TRP A 144 1.22 6.19 4.86
CA TRP A 144 1.91 5.40 5.87
C TRP A 144 0.96 4.41 6.55
N TYR A 145 1.36 3.18 6.66
CA TYR A 145 0.68 2.14 7.41
C TYR A 145 1.44 1.89 8.72
N SER A 146 0.92 2.36 9.89
CA SER A 146 -0.39 2.94 10.08
C SER A 146 -0.30 4.13 11.07
N LEU A 147 -1.43 4.75 11.43
CA LEU A 147 -1.44 5.81 12.43
C LEU A 147 -1.20 5.26 13.85
N TYR A 148 -1.91 4.19 14.23
CA TYR A 148 -1.80 3.54 15.53
C TYR A 148 -1.25 2.13 15.41
N ASP A 149 -0.56 1.66 16.44
CA ASP A 149 -0.31 0.25 16.63
C ASP A 149 -1.65 -0.50 16.76
N LEU A 150 -1.68 -1.74 16.28
CA LEU A 150 -2.85 -2.58 16.45
C LEU A 150 -2.97 -3.01 17.92
N PRO A 151 -4.20 -3.05 18.48
CA PRO A 151 -4.41 -3.54 19.82
C PRO A 151 -3.96 -4.99 19.99
N HIS A 152 -3.17 -5.28 21.01
CA HIS A 152 -2.74 -6.65 21.31
C HIS A 152 -3.91 -7.61 21.52
N ALA A 153 -5.08 -7.09 21.98
CA ALA A 153 -6.30 -7.87 22.12
C ALA A 153 -6.82 -8.45 20.78
N TRP A 154 -6.43 -7.90 19.64
CA TRP A 154 -6.82 -8.41 18.32
C TRP A 154 -6.21 -9.77 18.01
N GLU A 155 -5.08 -10.11 18.61
CA GLU A 155 -4.48 -11.43 18.46
C GLU A 155 -5.46 -12.55 18.83
N ALA A 156 -6.28 -12.34 19.84
CA ALA A 156 -7.28 -13.31 20.29
C ALA A 156 -8.52 -13.40 19.39
N THR A 157 -8.75 -12.42 18.51
CA THR A 157 -9.99 -12.32 17.71
C THR A 157 -9.78 -12.68 16.24
N THR A 158 -8.55 -12.63 15.73
CA THR A 158 -8.24 -12.97 14.34
C THR A 158 -8.09 -14.49 14.15
N ARG A 159 -8.89 -15.07 13.23
CA ARG A 159 -8.84 -16.51 12.91
C ARG A 159 -7.77 -16.84 11.85
N HIS A 160 -7.35 -15.86 11.08
CA HIS A 160 -6.37 -16.03 10.00
C HIS A 160 -5.15 -15.18 10.29
N LYS A 161 -3.98 -15.80 10.25
CA LYS A 161 -2.69 -15.11 10.31
C LYS A 161 -2.25 -14.85 8.87
N GLU A 162 -2.12 -13.58 8.49
CA GLU A 162 -1.58 -13.19 7.19
C GLU A 162 -0.07 -13.45 7.09
N ALA A 163 0.60 -13.54 8.24
CA ALA A 163 2.02 -13.83 8.35
C ALA A 163 2.29 -14.78 9.52
N GLU A 164 3.45 -15.41 9.52
CA GLU A 164 3.89 -16.33 10.58
C GLU A 164 5.17 -15.82 11.25
N GLY A 165 5.44 -16.32 12.46
CA GLY A 165 6.66 -16.00 13.21
C GLY A 165 6.77 -14.51 13.53
N SER A 166 7.96 -13.94 13.38
CA SER A 166 8.22 -12.53 13.69
C SER A 166 7.45 -11.56 12.79
N SER A 167 7.13 -11.94 11.56
CA SER A 167 6.34 -11.13 10.63
C SER A 167 4.92 -10.89 11.14
N TYR A 168 4.32 -11.88 11.80
CA TYR A 168 3.02 -11.74 12.44
C TYR A 168 3.05 -10.69 13.56
N TYR A 169 4.04 -10.75 14.46
CA TYR A 169 4.16 -9.80 15.56
C TYR A 169 4.51 -8.39 15.09
N ARG A 170 5.31 -8.25 14.02
CA ARG A 170 5.65 -6.97 13.42
C ARG A 170 4.42 -6.18 12.99
N HIS A 171 3.37 -6.87 12.56
CA HIS A 171 2.11 -6.26 12.13
C HIS A 171 1.44 -5.40 13.21
N PHE A 172 1.60 -5.76 14.49
CA PHE A 172 1.03 -5.00 15.61
C PHE A 172 1.77 -3.69 15.91
N HIS A 173 2.97 -3.49 15.38
CA HIS A 173 3.87 -2.40 15.71
C HIS A 173 4.15 -1.45 14.53
N MET A 174 3.19 -1.30 13.60
CA MET A 174 3.36 -0.47 12.39
C MET A 174 2.98 1.00 12.61
N GLY A 175 2.31 1.33 13.74
CA GLY A 175 1.82 2.67 14.03
C GLY A 175 2.90 3.71 14.21
N LEU A 176 2.59 4.96 13.84
CA LEU A 176 3.36 6.15 14.23
C LEU A 176 3.08 6.55 15.70
N LEU A 177 1.92 6.11 16.19
CA LEU A 177 1.49 6.21 17.59
C LEU A 177 1.40 4.81 18.18
N ARG A 178 1.66 4.68 19.49
CA ARG A 178 1.41 3.46 20.24
C ARG A 178 -0.08 3.22 20.39
N GLU A 179 -0.47 2.05 20.87
CA GLU A 179 -1.89 1.69 21.11
C GLU A 179 -2.60 2.68 22.04
N ASP A 180 -1.89 3.23 23.02
CA ASP A 180 -2.39 4.23 23.97
C ASP A 180 -2.43 5.67 23.43
N GLY A 181 -2.01 5.88 22.18
CA GLY A 181 -1.93 7.18 21.53
C GLY A 181 -0.62 7.94 21.80
N ALA A 182 0.30 7.40 22.57
CA ALA A 182 1.60 8.04 22.78
C ALA A 182 2.42 8.07 21.47
N PRO A 183 3.04 9.20 21.12
CA PRO A 183 3.84 9.31 19.89
C PRO A 183 5.10 8.44 19.98
N LYS A 184 5.48 7.87 18.83
CA LYS A 184 6.79 7.23 18.63
C LYS A 184 7.76 8.22 17.96
N PRO A 185 9.08 8.00 18.03
CA PRO A 185 10.06 8.78 17.28
C PRO A 185 9.79 8.82 15.77
N ALA A 186 9.14 7.78 15.26
CA ALA A 186 8.70 7.69 13.87
C ALA A 186 7.72 8.81 13.45
N LEU A 187 6.86 9.29 14.35
CA LEU A 187 5.96 10.41 14.06
C LEU A 187 6.74 11.71 13.82
N GLU A 188 7.75 11.98 14.66
CA GLU A 188 8.62 13.15 14.50
C GLU A 188 9.43 13.06 13.19
N ALA A 189 9.92 11.86 12.85
CA ALA A 189 10.61 11.61 11.60
C ALA A 189 9.70 11.78 10.37
N TYR A 190 8.39 11.50 10.50
CA TYR A 190 7.41 11.62 9.41
C TYR A 190 6.93 13.06 9.19
N ALA A 191 6.78 13.86 10.24
CA ALA A 191 6.15 15.17 10.20
C ALA A 191 6.73 16.14 9.12
N PRO A 192 8.06 16.30 8.93
CA PRO A 192 8.63 17.15 7.90
C PRO A 192 8.23 16.77 6.47
N PHE A 193 8.01 15.46 6.22
CA PHE A 193 7.61 14.96 4.91
C PHE A 193 6.13 15.17 4.66
N ALA A 194 5.28 15.06 5.68
CA ALA A 194 3.86 15.36 5.60
C ALA A 194 3.63 16.85 5.27
N GLU A 195 4.38 17.73 5.89
CA GLU A 195 4.37 19.17 5.57
C GLU A 195 4.81 19.47 4.14
N GLN A 196 5.92 18.87 3.68
CA GLN A 196 6.45 19.04 2.33
C GLN A 196 5.46 18.55 1.25
N MET A 197 4.66 17.54 1.54
CA MET A 197 3.63 17.02 0.64
C MET A 197 2.30 17.80 0.72
N GLY A 198 2.22 18.84 1.54
CA GLY A 198 1.02 19.68 1.71
C GLY A 198 -0.11 18.97 2.47
N LEU A 199 0.23 17.88 3.20
CA LEU A 199 -0.75 17.06 3.92
C LEU A 199 -1.06 17.56 5.33
N CYS A 200 -0.28 18.49 5.86
CA CYS A 200 -0.48 19.10 7.19
C CYS A 200 -0.43 20.62 7.09
N GLN A 201 -1.59 21.24 7.10
CA GLN A 201 -1.76 22.60 7.63
C GLN A 201 -2.52 22.44 8.96
N TRP A 202 -1.77 22.38 10.07
CA TRP A 202 -2.32 22.40 11.43
C TRP A 202 -2.60 23.83 11.87
#